data_1987a564d61903d96474141a3e3ec4dd
#
_entry.id   1987a564d61903d96474141a3e3ec4dd
#
_cell.length_a   1.000
_cell.length_b   1.000
_cell.length_c   1.000
_cell.angle_alpha   90.00
_cell.angle_beta   90.00
_cell.angle_gamma   90.00
#
_symmetry.space_group_name_H-M   'P 1'
#
loop_
_entity.id
_entity.type
_entity.pdbx_description
1 polymer ?
#
loop_
_entity_poly.entity_id
_entity_poly.type
_entity_poly.pdbx_seq_one_letter_code
_entity_poly.pdbx_strand_id
1 'polypeptide(L)'
;MNKHDREVMAAFFAQVDENGISNAEKVETRHHVIRRIETTSKDKSYEDASETIDNRAEGLPIGVVEVDGKLVGLGIHIPNEDVYPLQSFEIYLRGCDLVGNLDISGCSDLVFVDLYRNRISSIDAANMPSLRILGLQSNQITALDPTEMPACQGIDIGMNRLESIDVSRNPELVELYVNDNCLTSLDTSHNAKLKYLRVQNNAITDLDTTGNPLLRHLYATGNPLVRIRALAPGGEGHQPLELTAEEGGFVGLSFNPIYNAQWKETGEWEQSYHAYPDDGFLFVGWYDESGKCVSEELDWMDEYGASRVLQANFVQVVCSSSLV
;
A
#
# COMPACT_ATOMS: atom_id res chain seq x y z
N MET A 1 -29.69 -5.39 3.89
CA MET A 1 -28.99 -5.01 2.66
C MET A 1 -29.99 -4.74 1.56
N ASN A 2 -29.83 -3.64 0.82
CA ASN A 2 -30.72 -3.32 -0.29
C ASN A 2 -30.58 -4.35 -1.43
N LYS A 3 -31.49 -4.29 -2.43
CA LYS A 3 -31.51 -5.29 -3.50
C LYS A 3 -30.26 -5.24 -4.37
N HIS A 4 -29.78 -4.03 -4.67
CA HIS A 4 -28.59 -3.81 -5.50
C HIS A 4 -27.32 -4.42 -4.85
N ASP A 5 -27.02 -4.06 -3.60
CA ASP A 5 -25.85 -4.58 -2.89
C ASP A 5 -25.88 -6.11 -2.79
N ARG A 6 -27.07 -6.69 -2.58
CA ARG A 6 -27.24 -8.16 -2.51
C ARG A 6 -26.96 -8.82 -3.85
N GLU A 7 -27.42 -8.23 -4.96
CA GLU A 7 -27.17 -8.74 -6.31
C GLU A 7 -25.67 -8.65 -6.67
N VAL A 8 -25.02 -7.56 -6.34
CA VAL A 8 -23.56 -7.36 -6.52
C VAL A 8 -22.77 -8.44 -5.77
N MET A 9 -23.05 -8.65 -4.49
CA MET A 9 -22.37 -9.65 -3.68
C MET A 9 -22.65 -11.08 -4.19
N ALA A 10 -23.89 -11.39 -4.54
CA ALA A 10 -24.25 -12.70 -5.08
C ALA A 10 -23.51 -13.00 -6.40
N ALA A 11 -23.39 -12.01 -7.28
CA ALA A 11 -22.65 -12.14 -8.53
C ALA A 11 -21.16 -12.39 -8.31
N PHE A 12 -20.52 -11.70 -7.38
CA PHE A 12 -19.11 -11.89 -7.04
C PHE A 12 -18.85 -13.28 -6.46
N PHE A 13 -19.67 -13.71 -5.49
CA PHE A 13 -19.48 -15.00 -4.84
C PHE A 13 -19.88 -16.20 -5.71
N ALA A 14 -20.64 -16.00 -6.78
CA ALA A 14 -20.96 -17.03 -7.76
C ALA A 14 -19.84 -17.25 -8.81
N GLN A 15 -18.86 -16.39 -8.92
CA GLN A 15 -17.75 -16.56 -9.87
C GLN A 15 -16.93 -17.81 -9.51
N VAL A 16 -16.51 -18.55 -10.54
CA VAL A 16 -15.76 -19.80 -10.38
C VAL A 16 -14.37 -19.70 -10.98
N ASP A 17 -13.43 -20.47 -10.43
CA ASP A 17 -12.09 -20.61 -10.97
C ASP A 17 -12.02 -21.64 -12.11
N GLU A 18 -10.80 -21.91 -12.59
CA GLU A 18 -10.51 -22.90 -13.63
C GLU A 18 -10.89 -24.34 -13.25
N ASN A 19 -11.10 -24.63 -11.97
CA ASN A 19 -11.54 -25.93 -11.45
C ASN A 19 -13.05 -25.97 -11.20
N GLY A 20 -13.79 -24.90 -11.47
CA GLY A 20 -15.22 -24.76 -11.24
C GLY A 20 -15.61 -24.53 -9.78
N ILE A 21 -14.66 -24.15 -8.92
CA ILE A 21 -14.92 -23.86 -7.49
C ILE A 21 -15.33 -22.39 -7.35
N SER A 22 -16.50 -22.15 -6.78
CA SER A 22 -17.03 -20.78 -6.57
C SER A 22 -16.29 -20.03 -5.48
N ASN A 23 -16.33 -18.69 -5.56
CA ASN A 23 -15.80 -17.84 -4.49
C ASN A 23 -16.47 -18.12 -3.14
N ALA A 24 -17.77 -18.43 -3.13
CA ALA A 24 -18.49 -18.82 -1.90
C ALA A 24 -17.91 -20.08 -1.28
N GLU A 25 -17.72 -21.16 -2.07
CA GLU A 25 -17.14 -22.42 -1.58
C GLU A 25 -15.72 -22.24 -1.05
N LYS A 26 -14.91 -21.38 -1.67
CA LYS A 26 -13.54 -21.08 -1.22
C LYS A 26 -13.54 -20.43 0.16
N VAL A 27 -14.43 -19.47 0.42
CA VAL A 27 -14.58 -18.82 1.73
C VAL A 27 -14.99 -19.86 2.78
N GLU A 28 -16.00 -20.66 2.51
CA GLU A 28 -16.47 -21.71 3.44
C GLU A 28 -15.36 -22.72 3.76
N THR A 29 -14.63 -23.18 2.75
CA THR A 29 -13.53 -24.15 2.92
C THR A 29 -12.44 -23.57 3.82
N ARG A 30 -12.05 -22.32 3.61
CA ARG A 30 -11.02 -21.65 4.42
C ARG A 30 -11.44 -21.53 5.87
N HIS A 31 -12.69 -21.14 6.13
CA HIS A 31 -13.20 -21.02 7.50
C HIS A 31 -13.32 -22.36 8.22
N HIS A 32 -13.67 -23.42 7.51
CA HIS A 32 -13.62 -24.77 8.09
C HIS A 32 -12.21 -25.17 8.55
N VAL A 33 -11.19 -24.80 7.77
CA VAL A 33 -9.78 -25.06 8.14
C VAL A 33 -9.36 -24.23 9.37
N ILE A 34 -9.72 -22.96 9.44
CA ILE A 34 -9.40 -22.08 10.56
C ILE A 34 -10.10 -22.59 11.84
N ARG A 35 -11.39 -22.86 11.79
CA ARG A 35 -12.13 -23.43 12.95
C ARG A 35 -11.52 -24.75 13.44
N ARG A 36 -11.00 -25.57 12.55
CA ARG A 36 -10.35 -26.85 12.89
C ARG A 36 -9.00 -26.65 13.59
N ILE A 37 -8.28 -25.58 13.26
CA ILE A 37 -7.02 -25.20 13.94
C ILE A 37 -7.30 -24.62 15.33
N GLU A 38 -8.31 -23.78 15.46
CA GLU A 38 -8.71 -23.15 16.74
C GLU A 38 -9.18 -24.18 17.77
N THR A 39 -9.93 -25.19 17.37
CA THR A 39 -10.37 -26.28 18.28
C THR A 39 -9.25 -27.18 18.79
N THR A 40 -8.06 -27.12 18.21
CA THR A 40 -6.88 -27.88 18.64
C THR A 40 -5.91 -27.09 19.53
N SER A 41 -6.01 -25.75 19.56
CA SER A 41 -5.23 -24.89 20.46
C SER A 41 -6.01 -24.65 21.75
N LYS A 42 -5.40 -25.03 22.88
CA LYS A 42 -6.00 -24.93 24.22
C LYS A 42 -6.03 -23.51 24.81
N ASP A 43 -5.96 -22.47 23.99
CA ASP A 43 -5.94 -21.08 24.46
C ASP A 43 -7.36 -20.49 24.40
N LYS A 44 -7.99 -20.42 25.59
CA LYS A 44 -9.40 -20.03 25.79
C LYS A 44 -9.72 -18.55 25.54
N SER A 45 -8.77 -17.73 25.10
CA SER A 45 -8.99 -16.29 24.87
C SER A 45 -9.72 -15.96 23.58
N TYR A 46 -9.91 -16.91 22.68
CA TYR A 46 -10.58 -16.72 21.38
C TYR A 46 -12.06 -17.16 21.37
N GLU A 47 -12.53 -17.91 22.35
CA GLU A 47 -13.93 -18.38 22.41
C GLU A 47 -14.94 -17.25 22.69
N ASP A 48 -14.54 -16.15 23.32
CA ASP A 48 -15.43 -15.02 23.62
C ASP A 48 -15.66 -14.06 22.42
N ALA A 49 -14.81 -14.09 21.41
CA ALA A 49 -14.96 -13.24 20.22
C ALA A 49 -15.93 -13.82 19.18
N SER A 50 -16.15 -15.15 19.18
CA SER A 50 -16.95 -15.83 18.15
C SER A 50 -18.47 -15.70 18.35
N GLU A 51 -18.95 -15.33 19.52
CA GLU A 51 -20.40 -15.20 19.80
C GLU A 51 -20.99 -13.84 19.36
N THR A 52 -20.17 -12.85 19.03
CA THR A 52 -20.65 -11.49 18.70
C THR A 52 -20.76 -11.20 17.21
N ILE A 53 -20.49 -12.16 16.32
CA ILE A 53 -20.36 -11.91 14.89
C ILE A 53 -21.42 -12.67 14.08
N ASP A 54 -22.68 -12.37 14.28
CA ASP A 54 -23.72 -12.84 13.36
C ASP A 54 -24.40 -11.69 12.60
N ASN A 55 -23.60 -10.73 12.12
CA ASN A 55 -24.03 -9.73 11.14
C ASN A 55 -23.91 -10.29 9.70
N ARG A 56 -24.15 -11.58 9.51
CA ARG A 56 -24.22 -12.17 8.17
C ARG A 56 -25.41 -11.61 7.44
N ALA A 57 -25.17 -11.06 6.27
CA ALA A 57 -26.23 -10.90 5.31
C ALA A 57 -26.78 -12.29 4.96
N GLU A 58 -28.07 -12.51 5.17
CA GLU A 58 -28.72 -13.81 4.99
C GLU A 58 -28.45 -14.38 3.59
N GLY A 59 -27.85 -15.55 3.53
CA GLY A 59 -27.51 -16.24 2.28
C GLY A 59 -26.18 -15.80 1.62
N LEU A 60 -25.35 -15.01 2.29
CA LEU A 60 -24.01 -14.64 1.81
C LEU A 60 -22.89 -15.18 2.72
N PRO A 61 -21.66 -15.36 2.18
CA PRO A 61 -20.54 -15.87 2.96
C PRO A 61 -20.13 -14.96 4.12
N ILE A 62 -19.41 -15.52 5.08
CA ILE A 62 -18.74 -14.79 6.16
C ILE A 62 -17.83 -13.70 5.55
N GLY A 63 -17.78 -12.52 6.19
CA GLY A 63 -16.98 -11.39 5.70
C GLY A 63 -17.76 -10.35 4.91
N VAL A 64 -19.06 -10.57 4.72
CA VAL A 64 -19.99 -9.53 4.23
C VAL A 64 -20.69 -8.91 5.43
N VAL A 65 -20.41 -7.63 5.68
CA VAL A 65 -20.92 -6.92 6.88
C VAL A 65 -22.11 -6.05 6.52
N GLU A 66 -23.24 -6.32 7.17
CA GLU A 66 -24.48 -5.53 7.05
C GLU A 66 -24.80 -4.85 8.38
N VAL A 67 -25.15 -3.56 8.32
CA VAL A 67 -25.65 -2.78 9.45
C VAL A 67 -26.90 -2.04 9.01
N ASP A 68 -28.00 -2.20 9.78
CA ASP A 68 -29.30 -1.54 9.51
C ASP A 68 -29.78 -1.72 8.05
N GLY A 69 -29.60 -2.89 7.47
CA GLY A 69 -30.01 -3.20 6.10
C GLY A 69 -29.08 -2.66 5.00
N LYS A 70 -27.89 -2.19 5.32
CA LYS A 70 -26.90 -1.63 4.38
C LYS A 70 -25.63 -2.44 4.36
N LEU A 71 -25.07 -2.67 3.18
CA LEU A 71 -23.73 -3.23 3.04
C LEU A 71 -22.70 -2.18 3.46
N VAL A 72 -21.96 -2.43 4.53
CA VAL A 72 -20.97 -1.47 5.07
C VAL A 72 -19.53 -1.98 4.98
N GLY A 73 -19.32 -3.27 4.79
CA GLY A 73 -17.96 -3.80 4.71
C GLY A 73 -17.85 -5.14 3.99
N LEU A 74 -16.69 -5.36 3.42
CA LEU A 74 -16.24 -6.63 2.84
C LEU A 74 -14.89 -7.01 3.46
N GLY A 75 -14.81 -8.21 4.03
CA GLY A 75 -13.55 -8.81 4.45
C GLY A 75 -13.13 -8.56 5.88
N ILE A 76 -13.65 -7.54 6.56
CA ILE A 76 -13.33 -7.24 7.96
C ILE A 76 -14.60 -7.02 8.78
N HIS A 77 -14.56 -7.49 10.04
CA HIS A 77 -15.49 -7.05 11.08
C HIS A 77 -14.86 -5.90 11.87
N ILE A 78 -15.55 -4.74 11.93
CA ILE A 78 -15.13 -3.59 12.73
C ILE A 78 -15.97 -3.58 14.02
N PRO A 79 -15.38 -3.89 15.19
CA PRO A 79 -16.15 -3.91 16.43
C PRO A 79 -16.42 -2.51 17.01
N ASN A 80 -15.72 -1.44 16.54
CA ASN A 80 -15.88 -0.11 17.12
C ASN A 80 -15.38 1.02 16.20
N GLU A 81 -16.18 2.07 16.03
CA GLU A 81 -15.92 3.19 15.10
C GLU A 81 -14.73 4.08 15.49
N ASP A 82 -14.21 3.97 16.72
CA ASP A 82 -13.25 4.93 17.30
C ASP A 82 -11.80 4.45 17.32
N VAL A 83 -11.50 3.24 16.84
CA VAL A 83 -10.16 2.67 17.02
C VAL A 83 -9.50 2.26 15.70
N TYR A 84 -8.65 3.14 15.19
CA TYR A 84 -7.46 2.71 14.47
C TYR A 84 -6.36 2.46 15.52
N PRO A 85 -6.08 1.23 15.84
CA PRO A 85 -5.01 0.44 15.24
C PRO A 85 -5.45 -0.99 14.90
N LEU A 86 -4.97 -1.48 13.78
CA LEU A 86 -5.28 -2.75 13.11
C LEU A 86 -4.94 -4.05 13.89
N GLN A 87 -4.94 -4.06 15.20
CA GLN A 87 -4.36 -5.18 15.95
C GLN A 87 -5.32 -6.28 16.42
N SER A 88 -6.63 -6.20 16.11
CA SER A 88 -7.58 -7.21 16.59
C SER A 88 -8.75 -7.52 15.64
N PHE A 89 -8.52 -7.48 14.32
CA PHE A 89 -9.58 -7.77 13.36
C PHE A 89 -9.53 -9.20 12.85
N GLU A 90 -10.65 -9.91 12.90
CA GLU A 90 -10.82 -11.15 12.16
C GLU A 90 -11.04 -10.84 10.67
N ILE A 91 -10.15 -11.34 9.84
CA ILE A 91 -10.10 -11.03 8.41
C ILE A 91 -10.61 -12.24 7.64
N TYR A 92 -11.87 -12.19 7.21
CA TYR A 92 -12.57 -13.35 6.68
C TYR A 92 -12.33 -13.63 5.19
N LEU A 93 -12.03 -12.62 4.38
CA LEU A 93 -11.88 -12.78 2.93
C LEU A 93 -10.43 -12.73 2.44
N ARG A 94 -9.46 -12.57 3.34
CA ARG A 94 -8.03 -12.59 2.99
C ARG A 94 -7.55 -14.00 2.65
N GLY A 95 -6.87 -14.12 1.52
CA GLY A 95 -6.23 -15.37 1.10
C GLY A 95 -7.20 -16.53 0.92
N CYS A 96 -8.43 -16.23 0.50
CA CYS A 96 -9.45 -17.23 0.17
C CYS A 96 -9.38 -17.69 -1.29
N ASP A 97 -8.36 -17.25 -2.03
CA ASP A 97 -8.19 -17.59 -3.45
C ASP A 97 -9.36 -17.14 -4.33
N LEU A 98 -9.99 -16.01 -3.97
CA LEU A 98 -11.12 -15.43 -4.70
C LEU A 98 -10.67 -14.99 -6.10
N VAL A 99 -11.49 -15.19 -7.09
CA VAL A 99 -11.16 -14.91 -8.51
C VAL A 99 -12.16 -13.96 -9.16
N GLY A 100 -11.79 -13.44 -10.31
CA GLY A 100 -12.66 -12.74 -11.25
C GLY A 100 -12.77 -11.25 -10.99
N ASN A 101 -13.91 -10.69 -11.33
CA ASN A 101 -14.16 -9.26 -11.28
C ASN A 101 -14.94 -8.90 -10.02
N LEU A 102 -14.44 -7.97 -9.23
CA LEU A 102 -15.18 -7.37 -8.14
C LEU A 102 -15.88 -6.10 -8.66
N ASP A 103 -17.18 -6.17 -8.84
CA ASP A 103 -18.00 -4.99 -9.09
C ASP A 103 -18.72 -4.61 -7.80
N ILE A 104 -18.33 -3.48 -7.21
CA ILE A 104 -18.96 -2.88 -6.03
C ILE A 104 -19.55 -1.51 -6.34
N SER A 105 -19.66 -1.19 -7.63
CA SER A 105 -20.19 0.10 -8.09
C SER A 105 -21.57 0.38 -7.53
N GLY A 106 -21.79 1.60 -7.02
CA GLY A 106 -23.05 2.01 -6.45
C GLY A 106 -23.41 1.41 -5.08
N CYS A 107 -22.55 0.61 -4.46
CA CYS A 107 -22.68 0.20 -3.05
C CYS A 107 -22.34 1.40 -2.14
N SER A 108 -23.16 2.44 -2.21
CA SER A 108 -22.86 3.78 -1.69
C SER A 108 -22.66 3.87 -0.17
N ASP A 109 -23.15 2.89 0.57
CA ASP A 109 -22.98 2.78 2.03
C ASP A 109 -21.74 1.99 2.44
N LEU A 110 -20.99 1.41 1.47
CA LEU A 110 -19.79 0.61 1.74
C LEU A 110 -18.65 1.51 2.23
N VAL A 111 -18.14 1.20 3.41
CA VAL A 111 -17.11 1.98 4.10
C VAL A 111 -15.75 1.30 4.02
N PHE A 112 -15.75 -0.03 3.91
CA PHE A 112 -14.55 -0.82 4.10
C PHE A 112 -14.51 -2.04 3.18
N VAL A 113 -13.37 -2.25 2.50
CA VAL A 113 -13.09 -3.44 1.67
C VAL A 113 -11.70 -3.95 2.01
N ASP A 114 -11.57 -5.23 2.37
CA ASP A 114 -10.28 -5.90 2.51
C ASP A 114 -10.32 -7.31 1.91
N LEU A 115 -9.66 -7.43 0.76
CA LEU A 115 -9.59 -8.65 -0.04
C LEU A 115 -8.13 -9.03 -0.37
N TYR A 116 -7.25 -8.80 0.58
CA TYR A 116 -5.82 -9.09 0.51
C TYR A 116 -5.51 -10.55 0.16
N ARG A 117 -4.48 -10.80 -0.66
CA ARG A 117 -4.02 -12.15 -1.08
C ARG A 117 -5.10 -12.99 -1.72
N ASN A 118 -5.70 -12.47 -2.78
CA ASN A 118 -6.61 -13.21 -3.64
C ASN A 118 -6.10 -13.23 -5.09
N ARG A 119 -6.94 -13.64 -6.04
CA ARG A 119 -6.66 -13.64 -7.48
C ARG A 119 -7.68 -12.78 -8.25
N ILE A 120 -8.13 -11.69 -7.63
CA ILE A 120 -9.06 -10.75 -8.24
C ILE A 120 -8.36 -10.05 -9.39
N SER A 121 -8.96 -10.06 -10.58
CA SER A 121 -8.35 -9.55 -11.80
C SER A 121 -8.75 -8.11 -12.14
N SER A 122 -9.92 -7.67 -11.69
CA SER A 122 -10.38 -6.29 -11.86
C SER A 122 -11.33 -5.88 -10.74
N ILE A 123 -11.49 -4.57 -10.59
CA ILE A 123 -12.45 -3.97 -9.68
C ILE A 123 -13.18 -2.82 -10.40
N ASP A 124 -14.50 -2.76 -10.22
CA ASP A 124 -15.30 -1.57 -10.49
C ASP A 124 -15.79 -1.03 -9.14
N ALA A 125 -15.38 0.18 -8.80
CA ALA A 125 -15.71 0.87 -7.57
C ALA A 125 -16.25 2.27 -7.84
N ALA A 126 -16.98 2.44 -8.95
CA ALA A 126 -17.61 3.69 -9.30
C ALA A 126 -18.70 4.07 -8.29
N ASN A 127 -18.83 5.37 -8.01
CA ASN A 127 -19.84 5.93 -7.12
C ASN A 127 -19.81 5.36 -5.69
N MET A 128 -18.63 5.42 -5.04
CA MET A 128 -18.35 4.94 -3.68
C MET A 128 -18.10 6.10 -2.69
N PRO A 129 -19.10 6.97 -2.42
CA PRO A 129 -18.90 8.20 -1.65
C PRO A 129 -18.54 7.97 -0.17
N SER A 130 -18.89 6.80 0.39
CA SER A 130 -18.66 6.47 1.79
C SER A 130 -17.41 5.63 2.03
N LEU A 131 -16.76 5.13 0.97
CA LEU A 131 -15.61 4.23 1.09
C LEU A 131 -14.41 4.96 1.72
N ARG A 132 -13.92 4.42 2.83
CA ARG A 132 -12.78 4.97 3.57
C ARG A 132 -11.52 4.15 3.39
N ILE A 133 -11.65 2.83 3.26
CA ILE A 133 -10.50 1.92 3.15
C ILE A 133 -10.74 0.91 2.05
N LEU A 134 -9.74 0.77 1.19
CA LEU A 134 -9.71 -0.20 0.10
C LEU A 134 -8.41 -1.01 0.18
N GLY A 135 -8.52 -2.26 0.66
CA GLY A 135 -7.42 -3.22 0.79
C GLY A 135 -7.51 -4.31 -0.28
N LEU A 136 -6.65 -4.23 -1.28
CA LEU A 136 -6.60 -5.15 -2.44
C LEU A 136 -5.18 -5.66 -2.71
N GLN A 137 -4.28 -5.55 -1.75
CA GLN A 137 -2.88 -5.97 -1.92
C GLN A 137 -2.77 -7.45 -2.30
N SER A 138 -1.78 -7.79 -3.13
CA SER A 138 -1.52 -9.17 -3.59
C SER A 138 -2.72 -9.79 -4.33
N ASN A 139 -3.15 -9.12 -5.37
CA ASN A 139 -4.13 -9.58 -6.34
C ASN A 139 -3.54 -9.53 -7.78
N GLN A 140 -4.38 -9.49 -8.80
CA GLN A 140 -3.97 -9.44 -10.21
C GLN A 140 -4.58 -8.23 -10.94
N ILE A 141 -4.87 -7.15 -10.19
CA ILE A 141 -5.60 -5.99 -10.68
C ILE A 141 -4.68 -5.16 -11.58
N THR A 142 -5.19 -4.79 -12.75
CA THR A 142 -4.44 -4.02 -13.76
C THR A 142 -4.83 -2.55 -13.82
N ALA A 143 -6.00 -2.19 -13.28
CA ALA A 143 -6.47 -0.81 -13.24
C ALA A 143 -7.35 -0.58 -11.99
N LEU A 144 -7.27 0.62 -11.43
CA LEU A 144 -8.14 1.14 -10.39
C LEU A 144 -8.41 2.61 -10.68
N ASP A 145 -9.68 3.00 -10.68
CA ASP A 145 -10.10 4.40 -10.71
C ASP A 145 -10.65 4.82 -9.34
N PRO A 146 -9.86 5.50 -8.49
CA PRO A 146 -10.32 5.95 -7.18
C PRO A 146 -11.01 7.33 -7.21
N THR A 147 -11.20 7.95 -8.38
CA THR A 147 -11.71 9.33 -8.49
C THR A 147 -13.13 9.52 -7.96
N GLU A 148 -13.91 8.45 -7.84
CA GLU A 148 -15.26 8.45 -7.28
C GLU A 148 -15.35 7.94 -5.82
N MET A 149 -14.21 7.94 -5.12
CA MET A 149 -14.06 7.59 -3.70
C MET A 149 -13.54 8.78 -2.87
N PRO A 150 -14.23 9.94 -2.84
CA PRO A 150 -13.67 11.18 -2.27
C PRO A 150 -13.40 11.11 -0.76
N ALA A 151 -14.06 10.19 -0.04
CA ALA A 151 -13.86 9.99 1.40
C ALA A 151 -12.74 9.00 1.73
N CYS A 152 -12.07 8.42 0.72
CA CYS A 152 -11.08 7.38 0.92
C CYS A 152 -9.85 7.91 1.67
N GLN A 153 -9.51 7.24 2.76
CA GLN A 153 -8.39 7.56 3.64
C GLN A 153 -7.21 6.58 3.46
N GLY A 154 -7.48 5.36 3.02
CA GLY A 154 -6.47 4.35 2.80
C GLY A 154 -6.72 3.54 1.54
N ILE A 155 -5.71 3.46 0.67
CA ILE A 155 -5.66 2.58 -0.50
C ILE A 155 -4.42 1.71 -0.37
N ASP A 156 -4.63 0.40 -0.24
CA ASP A 156 -3.58 -0.60 -0.33
C ASP A 156 -3.84 -1.52 -1.53
N ILE A 157 -3.12 -1.25 -2.61
CA ILE A 157 -3.19 -2.02 -3.85
C ILE A 157 -1.79 -2.47 -4.29
N GLY A 158 -0.87 -2.59 -3.33
CA GLY A 158 0.47 -3.12 -3.56
C GLY A 158 0.46 -4.55 -4.12
N MET A 159 1.54 -4.98 -4.75
CA MET A 159 1.69 -6.32 -5.33
C MET A 159 0.54 -6.68 -6.29
N ASN A 160 0.30 -5.79 -7.26
CA ASN A 160 -0.67 -5.93 -8.34
C ASN A 160 0.00 -5.68 -9.70
N ARG A 161 -0.73 -5.23 -10.71
CA ARG A 161 -0.23 -5.02 -12.08
C ARG A 161 -0.65 -3.65 -12.63
N LEU A 162 -0.74 -2.64 -11.74
CA LEU A 162 -1.13 -1.29 -12.15
C LEU A 162 -0.03 -0.61 -12.97
N GLU A 163 -0.41 -0.01 -14.09
CA GLU A 163 0.48 0.85 -14.90
C GLU A 163 0.33 2.34 -14.56
N SER A 164 -0.82 2.71 -13.97
CA SER A 164 -1.11 4.07 -13.51
C SER A 164 -2.18 4.07 -12.41
N ILE A 165 -2.24 5.14 -11.64
CA ILE A 165 -3.32 5.44 -10.69
C ILE A 165 -3.48 6.96 -10.57
N ASP A 166 -4.72 7.45 -10.61
CA ASP A 166 -5.05 8.86 -10.38
C ASP A 166 -5.70 9.04 -9.01
N VAL A 167 -4.98 9.63 -8.07
CA VAL A 167 -5.45 9.93 -6.71
C VAL A 167 -5.79 11.41 -6.49
N SER A 168 -5.88 12.20 -7.56
CA SER A 168 -6.10 13.65 -7.48
C SER A 168 -7.43 14.05 -6.84
N ARG A 169 -8.43 13.15 -6.84
CA ARG A 169 -9.75 13.38 -6.23
C ARG A 169 -9.93 12.74 -4.85
N ASN A 170 -8.83 12.30 -4.21
CA ASN A 170 -8.85 11.69 -2.88
C ASN A 170 -8.15 12.58 -1.84
N PRO A 171 -8.69 13.78 -1.52
CA PRO A 171 -8.02 14.75 -0.62
C PRO A 171 -7.94 14.27 0.84
N GLU A 172 -8.74 13.26 1.20
CA GLU A 172 -8.75 12.65 2.54
C GLU A 172 -7.69 11.53 2.70
N LEU A 173 -6.92 11.23 1.65
CA LEU A 173 -5.98 10.11 1.64
C LEU A 173 -4.86 10.32 2.66
N VAL A 174 -4.70 9.34 3.55
CA VAL A 174 -3.69 9.28 4.62
C VAL A 174 -2.65 8.19 4.32
N GLU A 175 -3.09 7.09 3.71
CA GLU A 175 -2.26 5.92 3.39
C GLU A 175 -2.41 5.55 1.92
N LEU A 176 -1.29 5.46 1.20
CA LEU A 176 -1.22 5.00 -0.18
C LEU A 176 -0.10 3.97 -0.34
N TYR A 177 -0.49 2.71 -0.55
CA TYR A 177 0.43 1.61 -0.78
C TYR A 177 0.21 1.06 -2.19
N VAL A 178 1.13 1.42 -3.10
CA VAL A 178 1.13 1.03 -4.51
C VAL A 178 2.44 0.34 -4.91
N ASN A 179 3.17 -0.15 -3.92
CA ASN A 179 4.42 -0.88 -4.13
C ASN A 179 4.24 -2.14 -4.99
N ASP A 180 5.32 -2.60 -5.63
CA ASP A 180 5.33 -3.83 -6.43
C ASP A 180 4.22 -3.82 -7.49
N ASN A 181 4.21 -2.77 -8.33
CA ASN A 181 3.35 -2.59 -9.48
C ASN A 181 4.19 -2.20 -10.71
N CYS A 182 3.58 -1.67 -11.76
CA CYS A 182 4.24 -1.23 -13.00
C CYS A 182 4.10 0.28 -13.23
N LEU A 183 3.93 1.08 -12.17
CA LEU A 183 3.71 2.52 -12.28
C LEU A 183 4.93 3.21 -12.87
N THR A 184 4.73 4.06 -13.88
CA THR A 184 5.79 4.88 -14.48
C THR A 184 5.83 6.31 -13.93
N SER A 185 4.77 6.73 -13.26
CA SER A 185 4.65 8.03 -12.57
C SER A 185 3.63 7.94 -11.44
N LEU A 186 3.71 8.87 -10.49
CA LEU A 186 2.71 9.05 -9.44
C LEU A 186 2.67 10.52 -9.05
N ASP A 187 1.48 11.12 -9.09
CA ASP A 187 1.23 12.48 -8.62
C ASP A 187 0.41 12.43 -7.33
N THR A 188 1.01 12.86 -6.22
CA THR A 188 0.38 12.97 -4.91
C THR A 188 0.16 14.41 -4.45
N SER A 189 0.32 15.39 -5.33
CA SER A 189 0.27 16.83 -5.01
C SER A 189 -1.08 17.28 -4.42
N HIS A 190 -2.16 16.54 -4.68
CA HIS A 190 -3.51 16.80 -4.17
C HIS A 190 -3.83 16.08 -2.84
N ASN A 191 -2.89 15.32 -2.29
CA ASN A 191 -3.09 14.47 -1.10
C ASN A 191 -2.33 15.04 0.11
N ALA A 192 -2.63 16.27 0.50
CA ALA A 192 -1.91 16.99 1.57
C ALA A 192 -2.00 16.33 2.96
N LYS A 193 -2.93 15.37 3.15
CA LYS A 193 -3.09 14.59 4.40
C LYS A 193 -2.27 13.30 4.40
N LEU A 194 -1.57 12.99 3.30
CA LEU A 194 -0.82 11.74 3.15
C LEU A 194 0.30 11.65 4.21
N LYS A 195 0.30 10.54 4.95
CA LYS A 195 1.29 10.24 6.02
C LYS A 195 2.14 9.03 5.68
N TYR A 196 1.60 8.09 4.92
CA TYR A 196 2.22 6.80 4.61
C TYR A 196 2.19 6.57 3.11
N LEU A 197 3.37 6.53 2.48
CA LEU A 197 3.51 6.29 1.05
C LEU A 197 4.49 5.14 0.79
N ARG A 198 4.00 4.10 0.15
CA ARG A 198 4.81 2.98 -0.35
C ARG A 198 4.71 2.89 -1.86
N VAL A 199 5.79 3.24 -2.55
CA VAL A 199 5.89 3.20 -4.02
C VAL A 199 7.06 2.34 -4.50
N GLN A 200 7.74 1.64 -3.59
CA GLN A 200 8.90 0.81 -3.93
C GLN A 200 8.55 -0.22 -5.01
N ASN A 201 9.59 -0.63 -5.78
CA ASN A 201 9.49 -1.64 -6.82
C ASN A 201 8.42 -1.30 -7.89
N ASN A 202 8.57 -0.14 -8.52
CA ASN A 202 7.82 0.32 -9.68
C ASN A 202 8.80 0.77 -10.79
N ALA A 203 8.30 1.46 -11.80
CA ALA A 203 9.09 2.01 -12.91
C ALA A 203 9.12 3.56 -12.91
N ILE A 204 8.99 4.19 -11.74
CA ILE A 204 8.93 5.63 -11.58
C ILE A 204 10.34 6.24 -11.77
N THR A 205 10.45 7.27 -12.58
CA THR A 205 11.74 7.95 -12.84
C THR A 205 11.90 9.29 -12.15
N ASP A 206 10.80 9.93 -11.78
CA ASP A 206 10.76 11.22 -11.07
C ASP A 206 9.63 11.17 -10.03
N LEU A 207 9.93 11.46 -8.78
CA LEU A 207 8.96 11.46 -7.69
C LEU A 207 9.05 12.78 -6.91
N ASP A 208 7.93 13.48 -6.80
CA ASP A 208 7.80 14.69 -6.01
C ASP A 208 6.74 14.52 -4.92
N THR A 209 7.19 14.51 -3.67
CA THR A 209 6.33 14.43 -2.49
C THR A 209 6.31 15.72 -1.67
N THR A 210 6.77 16.85 -2.24
CA THR A 210 6.78 18.14 -1.54
C THR A 210 5.38 18.68 -1.27
N GLY A 211 4.36 18.22 -2.01
CA GLY A 211 2.95 18.48 -1.75
C GLY A 211 2.35 17.74 -0.54
N ASN A 212 3.12 16.88 0.13
CA ASN A 212 2.65 16.04 1.22
C ASN A 212 3.31 16.42 2.57
N PRO A 213 2.95 17.56 3.17
CA PRO A 213 3.65 18.10 4.36
C PRO A 213 3.47 17.24 5.64
N LEU A 214 2.56 16.29 5.62
CA LEU A 214 2.34 15.36 6.75
C LEU A 214 2.97 13.99 6.53
N LEU A 215 3.75 13.81 5.44
CA LEU A 215 4.34 12.52 5.11
C LEU A 215 5.37 12.12 6.16
N ARG A 216 5.21 10.94 6.73
CA ARG A 216 6.03 10.41 7.83
C ARG A 216 6.70 9.09 7.48
N HIS A 217 6.14 8.36 6.55
CA HIS A 217 6.67 7.09 6.07
C HIS A 217 6.75 7.13 4.55
N LEU A 218 7.94 7.08 4.03
CA LEU A 218 8.21 6.99 2.59
C LEU A 218 9.09 5.77 2.31
N TYR A 219 8.66 4.95 1.36
CA TYR A 219 9.45 3.87 0.78
C TYR A 219 9.42 4.02 -0.74
N ALA A 220 10.51 4.51 -1.33
CA ALA A 220 10.62 4.79 -2.76
C ALA A 220 11.80 4.07 -3.45
N THR A 221 12.37 3.07 -2.77
CA THR A 221 13.46 2.25 -3.29
C THR A 221 13.01 1.31 -4.42
N GLY A 222 13.93 0.76 -5.22
CA GLY A 222 13.59 -0.19 -6.28
C GLY A 222 12.79 0.43 -7.44
N ASN A 223 12.94 1.74 -7.66
CA ASN A 223 12.47 2.47 -8.83
C ASN A 223 13.67 3.03 -9.61
N PRO A 224 13.60 3.19 -10.93
CA PRO A 224 14.65 3.85 -11.70
C PRO A 224 14.60 5.38 -11.53
N LEU A 225 14.66 5.87 -10.28
CA LEU A 225 14.55 7.29 -9.99
C LEU A 225 15.84 8.03 -10.38
N VAL A 226 15.71 8.95 -11.29
CA VAL A 226 16.78 9.93 -11.59
C VAL A 226 16.66 11.17 -10.71
N ARG A 227 15.47 11.41 -10.14
CA ARG A 227 15.22 12.49 -9.20
C ARG A 227 14.11 12.13 -8.21
N ILE A 228 14.30 12.51 -6.95
CA ILE A 228 13.26 12.51 -5.92
C ILE A 228 13.32 13.80 -5.12
N ARG A 229 12.17 14.43 -4.93
CA ARG A 229 11.98 15.58 -4.06
C ARG A 229 11.01 15.25 -2.95
N ALA A 230 11.37 15.58 -1.72
CA ALA A 230 10.57 15.28 -0.55
C ALA A 230 10.69 16.41 0.50
N LEU A 231 9.75 16.41 1.44
CA LEU A 231 9.90 17.09 2.71
C LEU A 231 10.32 16.03 3.74
N ALA A 232 11.61 15.84 3.90
CA ALA A 232 12.14 14.88 4.84
C ALA A 232 11.93 15.33 6.28
N PRO A 233 11.59 14.44 7.20
CA PRO A 233 11.50 14.79 8.62
C PRO A 233 12.88 15.18 9.17
N GLY A 234 12.91 16.19 10.04
CA GLY A 234 14.15 16.62 10.68
C GLY A 234 13.97 17.83 11.58
N GLY A 235 14.68 17.88 12.69
CA GLY A 235 14.75 19.01 13.62
C GLY A 235 13.39 19.57 14.05
N GLU A 236 13.16 20.85 13.81
CA GLU A 236 11.93 21.56 14.17
C GLU A 236 10.82 21.43 13.08
N GLY A 237 10.89 20.45 12.17
CA GLY A 237 9.89 20.23 11.12
C GLY A 237 10.45 19.48 9.92
N HIS A 238 9.63 19.38 8.85
CA HIS A 238 10.07 18.77 7.60
C HIS A 238 10.95 19.73 6.81
N GLN A 239 12.08 19.24 6.31
CA GLN A 239 13.05 20.01 5.54
C GLN A 239 13.05 19.56 4.07
N PRO A 240 13.20 20.48 3.11
CA PRO A 240 13.35 20.11 1.73
C PRO A 240 14.56 19.20 1.50
N LEU A 241 14.34 18.13 0.76
CA LEU A 241 15.35 17.18 0.34
C LEU A 241 15.19 16.94 -1.16
N GLU A 242 16.29 17.00 -1.88
CA GLU A 242 16.35 16.59 -3.29
C GLU A 242 17.50 15.62 -3.50
N LEU A 243 17.21 14.46 -4.07
CA LEU A 243 18.21 13.52 -4.54
C LEU A 243 18.16 13.46 -6.05
N THR A 244 19.33 13.43 -6.66
CA THR A 244 19.49 13.25 -8.11
C THR A 244 20.51 12.16 -8.39
N ALA A 245 20.35 11.46 -9.51
CA ALA A 245 21.34 10.56 -10.06
C ALA A 245 21.94 11.15 -11.34
N GLU A 246 23.25 11.04 -11.50
CA GLU A 246 23.90 11.24 -12.79
C GLU A 246 23.72 10.02 -13.69
N GLU A 247 24.16 10.12 -14.95
CA GLU A 247 24.15 9.01 -15.91
C GLU A 247 24.90 7.80 -15.33
N GLY A 248 24.30 6.63 -15.44
CA GLY A 248 24.90 5.37 -15.00
C GLY A 248 24.30 4.78 -13.72
N GLY A 249 23.16 5.31 -13.25
CA GLY A 249 22.45 4.70 -12.13
C GLY A 249 21.21 5.46 -11.69
N PHE A 250 20.64 5.03 -10.58
CA PHE A 250 19.42 5.55 -10.00
C PHE A 250 19.58 5.79 -8.51
N VAL A 251 18.64 6.52 -7.91
CA VAL A 251 18.59 6.78 -6.47
C VAL A 251 17.31 6.25 -5.85
N GLY A 252 17.35 6.03 -4.55
CA GLY A 252 16.16 5.68 -3.75
C GLY A 252 16.19 6.40 -2.42
N LEU A 253 15.03 6.56 -1.82
CA LEU A 253 14.84 7.19 -0.52
C LEU A 253 13.85 6.39 0.30
N SER A 254 14.16 6.21 1.58
CA SER A 254 13.17 5.82 2.57
C SER A 254 13.35 6.62 3.87
N PHE A 255 12.26 6.92 4.56
CA PHE A 255 12.30 7.46 5.91
C PHE A 255 11.10 7.01 6.75
N ASN A 256 11.35 6.81 8.05
CA ASN A 256 10.37 6.38 9.04
C ASN A 256 10.67 6.98 10.41
N PRO A 257 9.66 7.23 11.28
CA PRO A 257 9.92 7.50 12.68
C PRO A 257 10.46 6.25 13.40
N ILE A 258 11.35 6.48 14.37
CA ILE A 258 11.85 5.41 15.25
C ILE A 258 10.87 5.23 16.42
N TYR A 259 10.52 3.99 16.71
CA TYR A 259 9.62 3.62 17.80
C TYR A 259 10.38 2.97 18.95
N ASN A 260 10.01 3.31 20.18
CA ASN A 260 10.54 2.64 21.38
C ASN A 260 9.86 1.25 21.61
N ALA A 261 10.30 0.54 22.65
CA ALA A 261 9.76 -0.78 23.00
C ALA A 261 8.25 -0.79 23.36
N GLN A 262 7.64 0.34 23.62
CA GLN A 262 6.22 0.53 23.85
C GLN A 262 5.46 1.00 22.61
N TRP A 263 6.06 0.92 21.43
CA TRP A 263 5.51 1.37 20.13
C TRP A 263 5.10 2.85 20.10
N LYS A 264 5.82 3.68 20.88
CA LYS A 264 5.68 5.14 20.82
C LYS A 264 6.84 5.73 20.04
N GLU A 265 6.54 6.71 19.19
CA GLU A 265 7.56 7.44 18.46
C GLU A 265 8.55 8.11 19.43
N THR A 266 9.84 7.99 19.15
CA THR A 266 10.91 8.58 19.95
C THR A 266 11.12 10.06 19.63
N GLY A 267 10.63 10.54 18.49
CA GLY A 267 10.94 11.82 17.90
C GLY A 267 12.19 11.79 17.02
N GLU A 268 12.83 10.62 16.92
CA GLU A 268 13.94 10.35 16.02
C GLU A 268 13.44 9.70 14.73
N TRP A 269 14.25 9.79 13.67
CA TRP A 269 13.91 9.32 12.33
C TRP A 269 15.03 8.49 11.76
N GLU A 270 14.67 7.40 11.10
CA GLU A 270 15.54 6.63 10.24
C GLU A 270 15.36 7.13 8.81
N GLN A 271 16.43 7.59 8.17
CA GLN A 271 16.43 8.07 6.79
C GLN A 271 17.58 7.42 6.04
N SER A 272 17.26 6.74 4.96
CA SER A 272 18.21 5.99 4.15
C SER A 272 18.20 6.45 2.70
N TYR A 273 19.38 6.67 2.17
CA TYR A 273 19.66 6.97 0.78
C TYR A 273 20.23 5.72 0.11
N HIS A 274 19.78 5.45 -1.10
CA HIS A 274 20.20 4.26 -1.85
C HIS A 274 20.68 4.70 -3.24
N ALA A 275 21.82 4.16 -3.67
CA ALA A 275 22.35 4.33 -5.01
C ALA A 275 22.40 2.98 -5.73
N TYR A 276 21.91 2.93 -6.95
CA TYR A 276 21.80 1.73 -7.76
C TYR A 276 22.57 1.95 -9.07
N PRO A 277 23.85 1.50 -9.18
CA PRO A 277 24.60 1.62 -10.42
C PRO A 277 24.02 0.71 -11.51
N ASP A 278 23.98 1.21 -12.74
CA ASP A 278 23.67 0.42 -13.91
C ASP A 278 24.76 -0.59 -14.24
N ASP A 279 24.44 -1.59 -15.07
CA ASP A 279 25.43 -2.55 -15.56
C ASP A 279 26.60 -1.83 -16.27
N GLY A 280 27.81 -2.09 -15.81
CA GLY A 280 29.02 -1.46 -16.33
C GLY A 280 29.35 -0.10 -15.71
N PHE A 281 28.66 0.30 -14.68
CA PHE A 281 28.99 1.48 -13.88
C PHE A 281 29.31 1.11 -12.44
N LEU A 282 30.11 1.97 -11.77
CA LEU A 282 30.40 1.91 -10.37
C LEU A 282 29.92 3.18 -9.68
N PHE A 283 29.30 3.05 -8.54
CA PHE A 283 28.98 4.19 -7.68
C PHE A 283 30.28 4.80 -7.13
N VAL A 284 30.38 6.12 -7.16
CA VAL A 284 31.56 6.88 -6.71
C VAL A 284 31.30 7.55 -5.37
N GLY A 285 30.09 8.02 -5.13
CA GLY A 285 29.74 8.66 -3.87
C GLY A 285 28.52 9.57 -3.99
N TRP A 286 28.08 10.02 -2.83
CA TRP A 286 27.07 11.06 -2.64
C TRP A 286 27.78 12.42 -2.49
N TYR A 287 27.35 13.40 -3.26
CA TYR A 287 27.94 14.73 -3.29
C TYR A 287 26.90 15.78 -2.89
N ASP A 288 27.30 16.74 -2.07
CA ASP A 288 26.48 17.89 -1.70
C ASP A 288 26.52 19.00 -2.77
N GLU A 289 25.76 20.07 -2.55
CA GLU A 289 25.67 21.25 -3.43
C GLU A 289 27.03 21.93 -3.69
N SER A 290 28.00 21.75 -2.78
CA SER A 290 29.35 22.31 -2.93
C SER A 290 30.27 21.41 -3.78
N GLY A 291 29.79 20.24 -4.17
CA GLY A 291 30.58 19.22 -4.86
C GLY A 291 31.48 18.42 -3.93
N LYS A 292 31.24 18.46 -2.62
CA LYS A 292 31.97 17.65 -1.65
C LYS A 292 31.32 16.28 -1.52
N CYS A 293 32.13 15.22 -1.61
CA CYS A 293 31.69 13.87 -1.28
C CYS A 293 31.36 13.77 0.21
N VAL A 294 30.14 13.37 0.53
CA VAL A 294 29.63 13.24 1.90
C VAL A 294 29.53 11.79 2.34
N SER A 295 29.40 10.83 1.39
CA SER A 295 29.45 9.41 1.65
C SER A 295 29.87 8.65 0.38
N GLU A 296 30.57 7.53 0.55
CA GLU A 296 30.90 6.56 -0.51
C GLU A 296 30.10 5.24 -0.35
N GLU A 297 29.17 5.20 0.59
CA GLU A 297 28.32 4.02 0.84
C GLU A 297 27.13 4.00 -0.13
N LEU A 298 26.89 2.86 -0.79
CA LEU A 298 25.74 2.66 -1.67
C LEU A 298 24.42 2.85 -0.92
N ASP A 299 24.34 2.29 0.29
CA ASP A 299 23.24 2.40 1.22
C ASP A 299 23.71 3.23 2.40
N TRP A 300 23.33 4.49 2.43
CA TRP A 300 23.75 5.43 3.44
C TRP A 300 22.60 5.85 4.35
N MET A 301 22.78 5.66 5.66
CA MET A 301 21.86 6.17 6.68
C MET A 301 22.36 7.50 7.23
N ASP A 302 21.50 8.51 7.23
CA ASP A 302 21.77 9.82 7.81
C ASP A 302 21.04 9.95 9.16
N GLU A 303 21.79 10.13 10.22
CA GLU A 303 21.26 10.32 11.58
C GLU A 303 20.65 11.71 11.81
N TYR A 304 20.83 12.65 10.87
CA TYR A 304 20.44 14.05 11.07
C TYR A 304 19.80 14.62 9.80
N GLY A 305 18.48 14.58 9.73
CA GLY A 305 17.68 15.16 8.66
C GLY A 305 17.91 16.66 8.44
N ALA A 306 18.99 17.01 7.76
CA ALA A 306 19.23 18.37 7.29
C ALA A 306 18.65 18.53 5.89
N SER A 307 18.15 19.73 5.58
CA SER A 307 17.82 20.10 4.20
C SER A 307 19.04 19.88 3.32
N ARG A 308 18.94 19.03 2.30
CA ARG A 308 20.07 18.66 1.45
C ARG A 308 19.62 18.47 0.01
N VAL A 309 20.47 18.96 -0.87
CA VAL A 309 20.53 18.50 -2.25
C VAL A 309 21.70 17.53 -2.33
N LEU A 310 21.43 16.31 -2.69
CA LEU A 310 22.44 15.27 -2.82
C LEU A 310 22.41 14.68 -4.24
N GLN A 311 23.59 14.44 -4.78
CA GLN A 311 23.78 13.86 -6.09
C GLN A 311 24.58 12.56 -5.97
N ALA A 312 24.02 11.47 -6.51
CA ALA A 312 24.74 10.22 -6.66
C ALA A 312 25.53 10.24 -7.97
N ASN A 313 26.83 9.99 -7.88
CA ASN A 313 27.72 9.96 -9.02
C ASN A 313 28.15 8.53 -9.35
N PHE A 314 28.21 8.23 -10.65
CA PHE A 314 28.60 6.94 -11.19
C PHE A 314 29.70 7.10 -12.22
N VAL A 315 30.56 6.09 -12.37
CA VAL A 315 31.63 6.07 -13.37
C VAL A 315 31.55 4.80 -14.20
N GLN A 316 31.65 4.95 -15.51
CA GLN A 316 31.64 3.79 -16.42
C GLN A 316 32.94 2.97 -16.25
N VAL A 317 32.78 1.66 -16.08
CA VAL A 317 33.91 0.72 -16.04
C VAL A 317 34.33 0.41 -17.48
N VAL A 318 35.39 1.05 -17.95
CA VAL A 318 35.99 0.70 -19.24
C VAL A 318 36.85 -0.57 -19.02
N CYS A 319 36.31 -1.75 -19.35
CA CYS A 319 37.14 -2.94 -19.50
C CYS A 319 38.13 -2.69 -20.67
N SER A 320 39.36 -2.33 -20.38
CA SER A 320 40.42 -2.33 -21.39
C SER A 320 40.69 -3.76 -21.82
N SER A 321 39.97 -4.21 -22.86
CA SER A 321 40.32 -5.45 -23.59
C SER A 321 41.59 -5.21 -24.40
N SER A 322 42.75 -5.15 -23.76
CA SER A 322 44.04 -5.20 -24.43
C SER A 322 45.10 -5.71 -23.45
N LEU A 323 45.08 -7.02 -23.24
CA LEU A 323 46.27 -7.81 -22.96
C LEU A 323 46.06 -9.16 -23.65
N VAL A 324 46.43 -9.23 -24.93
CA VAL A 324 46.82 -10.46 -25.60
C VAL A 324 48.32 -10.35 -25.85
#